data_dfb80eb4afbc8db099121a15819e7aa3
#
_entry.id   dfb80eb4afbc8db099121a15819e7aa3
#
_cell.length_a   1.000
_cell.length_b   1.000
_cell.length_c   1.000
_cell.angle_alpha   90.00
_cell.angle_beta   90.00
_cell.angle_gamma   90.00
#
_symmetry.space_group_name_H-M   'P 1'
#
loop_
_entity.id
_entity.type
_entity.pdbx_description
1 polymer ?
#
loop_
_entity_poly.entity_id
_entity_poly.type
_entity_poly.pdbx_seq_one_letter_code
_entity_poly.pdbx_strand_id
1 'polypeptide(L)' 'MFSTESDPLMAVIEIAKKEERKGRALAVSIRLEALAVHITNKRMTCFEVAELLRAEATRYENESQELH' A
#
# COMPACT_ATOMS: atom_id res chain seq x y z
N MET A 1 37.59 3.42 1.11
CA MET A 1 36.32 2.75 0.81
C MET A 1 35.20 3.36 1.64
N PHE A 2 34.11 3.74 0.98
CA PHE A 2 32.98 4.36 1.67
C PHE A 2 32.12 3.32 2.35
N SER A 3 31.81 3.56 3.62
CA SER A 3 30.75 2.85 4.31
C SER A 3 29.44 3.57 4.01
N THR A 4 28.39 2.84 3.67
CA THR A 4 27.07 3.42 3.44
C THR A 4 26.54 4.16 4.67
N GLU A 5 26.98 3.74 5.86
CA GLU A 5 26.62 4.36 7.15
C GLU A 5 27.18 5.76 7.32
N SER A 6 28.31 6.05 6.68
CA SER A 6 28.98 7.36 6.78
C SER A 6 28.68 8.28 5.61
N ASP A 7 27.88 7.83 4.63
CA ASP A 7 27.53 8.62 3.46
C ASP A 7 26.22 9.38 3.73
N PRO A 8 26.26 10.72 3.84
CA PRO A 8 25.06 11.52 4.12
C PRO A 8 23.98 11.35 3.06
N LEU A 9 24.36 11.20 1.78
CA LEU A 9 23.41 11.02 0.70
C LEU A 9 22.67 9.70 0.85
N MET A 10 23.37 8.62 1.17
CA MET A 10 22.74 7.32 1.40
C MET A 10 21.82 7.35 2.62
N ALA A 11 22.19 8.10 3.68
CA ALA A 11 21.34 8.26 4.85
C ALA A 11 20.01 8.94 4.48
N VAL A 12 20.05 9.99 3.64
CA VAL A 12 18.85 10.68 3.17
C VAL A 12 17.98 9.74 2.34
N ILE A 13 18.59 8.95 1.45
CA ILE A 13 17.86 7.98 0.62
C ILE A 13 17.17 6.93 1.50
N GLU A 14 17.86 6.43 2.53
CA GLU A 14 17.28 5.45 3.46
C GLU A 14 16.08 6.01 4.23
N ILE A 15 16.18 7.26 4.69
CA ILE A 15 15.08 7.93 5.38
C ILE A 15 13.90 8.11 4.44
N ALA A 16 14.15 8.55 3.20
CA ALA A 16 13.11 8.73 2.19
C ALA A 16 12.38 7.42 1.88
N LYS A 17 13.11 6.32 1.78
CA LYS A 17 12.53 4.99 1.56
C LYS A 17 11.65 4.54 2.73
N LYS A 18 12.08 4.81 3.96
CA LYS A 18 11.29 4.48 5.16
C LYS A 18 10.00 5.27 5.19
N GLU A 19 10.06 6.58 4.93
CA GLU A 19 8.88 7.44 4.90
C GLU A 19 7.90 7.02 3.81
N GLU A 20 8.41 6.65 2.63
CA GLU A 20 7.58 6.15 1.54
C GLU A 20 6.86 4.87 1.93
N ARG A 21 7.54 3.93 2.58
CA ARG A 21 6.93 2.67 3.04
C ARG A 21 5.85 2.92 4.08
N LYS A 22 6.09 3.83 5.02
CA LYS A 22 5.08 4.24 6.01
C LYS A 22 3.86 4.83 5.33
N GLY A 23 4.07 5.70 4.35
CA GLY A 23 2.99 6.32 3.60
C GLY A 23 2.14 5.30 2.87
N ARG A 24 2.76 4.30 2.24
CA ARG A 24 2.04 3.22 1.55
C ARG A 24 1.25 2.36 2.54
N ALA A 25 1.86 2.00 3.66
CA ALA A 25 1.20 1.19 4.68
C ALA A 25 -0.02 1.93 5.23
N LEU A 26 0.12 3.22 5.51
CA LEU A 26 -0.99 4.04 5.98
C LEU A 26 -2.10 4.13 4.92
N ALA A 27 -1.74 4.34 3.67
CA ALA A 27 -2.72 4.40 2.57
C ALA A 27 -3.50 3.09 2.44
N VAL A 28 -2.82 1.95 2.55
CA VAL A 28 -3.47 0.63 2.53
C VAL A 28 -4.41 0.47 3.74
N SER A 29 -3.97 0.89 4.92
CA SER A 29 -4.79 0.83 6.14
C SER A 29 -6.08 1.64 5.97
N ILE A 30 -5.98 2.86 5.47
CA ILE A 30 -7.13 3.73 5.22
C ILE A 30 -8.07 3.09 4.20
N ARG A 31 -7.51 2.51 3.14
CA ARG A 31 -8.30 1.84 2.11
C ARG A 31 -9.05 0.63 2.66
N LEU A 32 -8.41 -0.17 3.48
CA LEU A 32 -9.04 -1.34 4.11
C LEU A 32 -10.20 -0.93 5.01
N GLU A 33 -10.03 0.13 5.80
CA GLU A 33 -11.11 0.67 6.63
C GLU A 33 -12.28 1.15 5.77
N ALA A 34 -12.00 1.85 4.69
CA ALA A 34 -13.03 2.32 3.76
C ALA A 34 -13.79 1.15 3.14
N LEU A 35 -13.09 0.07 2.77
CA LEU A 35 -13.71 -1.15 2.24
C LEU A 35 -14.61 -1.81 3.30
N ALA A 36 -14.14 -1.89 4.53
CA ALA A 36 -14.92 -2.47 5.63
C ALA A 36 -16.22 -1.72 5.86
N VAL A 37 -16.17 -0.39 5.87
CA VAL A 37 -17.35 0.47 6.00
C VAL A 37 -18.31 0.25 4.83
N HIS A 38 -17.79 0.23 3.63
CA HIS A 38 -18.58 -0.01 2.41
C HIS A 38 -19.31 -1.36 2.47
N ILE A 39 -18.58 -2.42 2.81
CA ILE A 39 -19.11 -3.78 2.91
C ILE A 39 -20.25 -3.83 3.93
N THR A 40 -20.04 -3.22 5.09
CA THR A 40 -21.03 -3.19 6.16
C THR A 40 -22.27 -2.40 5.78
N ASN A 41 -22.08 -1.21 5.21
CA ASN A 41 -23.20 -0.33 4.82
C ASN A 41 -24.05 -0.91 3.69
N LYS A 42 -23.42 -1.61 2.75
CA LYS A 42 -24.12 -2.24 1.63
C LYS A 42 -24.66 -3.63 1.96
N ARG A 43 -24.32 -4.18 3.12
CA ARG A 43 -24.71 -5.53 3.55
C ARG A 43 -24.38 -6.56 2.47
N MET A 44 -23.14 -6.52 2.02
CA MET A 44 -22.68 -7.36 0.91
C MET A 44 -22.64 -8.83 1.31
N THR A 45 -22.99 -9.69 0.35
CA THR A 45 -22.84 -11.13 0.52
C THR A 45 -21.38 -11.52 0.45
N CYS A 46 -21.05 -12.73 0.92
CA CYS A 46 -19.68 -13.24 0.81
C CYS A 46 -19.18 -13.26 -0.62
N PHE A 47 -20.03 -13.59 -1.58
CA PHE A 47 -19.67 -13.57 -2.99
C PHE A 47 -19.31 -12.16 -3.46
N GLU A 48 -20.13 -11.18 -3.11
CA GLU A 48 -19.88 -9.77 -3.45
C GLU A 48 -18.60 -9.25 -2.83
N VAL A 49 -18.34 -9.60 -1.56
CA VAL A 49 -17.10 -9.23 -0.87
C VAL A 49 -15.89 -9.83 -1.59
N ALA A 50 -15.96 -11.11 -1.98
CA ALA A 50 -14.88 -11.77 -2.70
C ALA A 50 -14.59 -11.08 -4.03
N GLU A 51 -15.61 -10.69 -4.77
CA GLU A 51 -15.46 -9.97 -6.03
C GLU A 51 -14.81 -8.59 -5.80
N LEU A 52 -15.24 -7.88 -4.77
CA LEU A 52 -14.67 -6.59 -4.41
C LEU A 52 -13.18 -6.71 -4.07
N LEU A 53 -12.81 -7.71 -3.27
CA LEU A 53 -11.42 -7.93 -2.89
C LEU A 53 -10.55 -8.33 -4.09
N ARG A 54 -11.07 -9.12 -5.01
CA ARG A 54 -10.35 -9.48 -6.23
C ARG A 54 -10.10 -8.26 -7.11
N ALA A 55 -11.08 -7.38 -7.21
CA ALA A 55 -10.92 -6.11 -7.96
C ALA A 55 -9.85 -5.24 -7.32
N GLU A 56 -9.82 -5.15 -5.98
CA GLU A 56 -8.78 -4.42 -5.26
C GLU A 56 -7.40 -5.03 -5.50
N ALA A 57 -7.30 -6.35 -5.44
CA ALA A 57 -6.04 -7.06 -5.67
C ALA A 57 -5.50 -6.77 -7.07
N THR A 58 -6.37 -6.80 -8.08
CA THR A 58 -6.00 -6.48 -9.47
C THR A 58 -5.49 -5.04 -9.58
N ARG A 59 -6.14 -4.11 -8.91
CA ARG A 59 -5.73 -2.70 -8.92
C ARG A 59 -4.33 -2.53 -8.33
N TYR A 60 -4.05 -3.16 -7.20
CA TYR A 60 -2.72 -3.09 -6.57
C TYR A 60 -1.65 -3.78 -7.43
N GLU A 61 -1.99 -4.88 -8.07
CA GLU A 61 -1.09 -5.56 -8.99
C GLU A 61 -0.70 -4.65 -10.16
N ASN A 62 -1.69 -3.97 -10.74
CA ASN A 62 -1.45 -3.04 -11.85
C ASN A 62 -0.59 -1.86 -11.40
N GLU A 63 -0.83 -1.30 -10.23
CA GLU A 63 0.00 -0.23 -9.67
C GLU A 63 1.45 -0.69 -9.48
N SER A 64 1.64 -1.91 -9.00
CA SER A 64 2.96 -2.51 -8.82
C SER A 64 3.73 -2.58 -10.15
N GLN A 65 3.05 -2.91 -11.24
CA GLN A 65 3.66 -2.98 -12.57
C GLN A 65 4.01 -1.61 -13.13
N GLU A 66 3.22 -0.59 -12.83
CA GLU A 66 3.45 0.78 -13.29
C GLU A 66 4.68 1.42 -12.64
N LEU A 67 5.09 0.93 -11.49
CA LEU A 67 6.22 1.49 -10.73
C LEU A 67 7.59 1.00 -11.20
N HIS A 68 7.66 0.21 -12.25
CA HIS A 68 8.94 -0.22 -12.87
C HIS A 68 9.46 0.81 -13.87
#